data_2d80bfb4123cfaa252d06e6ca03b6daf
#
_entry.id   2d80bfb4123cfaa252d06e6ca03b6daf
#
_cell.length_a   1.000
_cell.length_b   1.000
_cell.length_c   1.000
_cell.angle_alpha   90.00
_cell.angle_beta   90.00
_cell.angle_gamma   90.00
#
_symmetry.space_group_name_H-M   'P 1'
#
loop_
_entity.id
_entity.type
_entity.pdbx_description
1 polymer ?
#
loop_
_entity_poly.entity_id
_entity_poly.type
_entity_poly.pdbx_seq_one_letter_code
_entity_poly.pdbx_strand_id
1 'polypeptide(L)'
;DLFGTGTTLILNKDSNGNAASGSFANADVIRFISGTSFGQPIFYHDGTILAAGYYAQGGNVGPLDGSTITVLPGQGFMVFRKSGSSATTVLVNGQVQVSRLTEYLKVGPNVIGSPFAGAAPIGSSNLKESGWVSDSDGSAAAGDFSKASLLRLITGTSFGPSVFHHDGSILQPAGWYDANGVLNNDFPLQPGRAYIFFITPPNAVRWRQAVP
;
A
#
# COMPACT_ATOMS: atom_id res chain seq x y z
N ASP A 1 -2.97 -0.88 -19.03
CA ASP A 1 -4.11 -0.28 -18.34
C ASP A 1 -4.49 -1.11 -17.11
N LEU A 2 -4.07 -0.68 -15.93
CA LEU A 2 -4.28 -1.41 -14.66
C LEU A 2 -5.76 -1.55 -14.31
N PHE A 3 -6.56 -0.57 -14.64
CA PHE A 3 -7.98 -0.56 -14.29
C PHE A 3 -8.87 -1.05 -15.44
N GLY A 4 -8.34 -1.16 -16.63
CA GLY A 4 -9.08 -1.59 -17.82
C GLY A 4 -10.28 -0.69 -18.16
N THR A 5 -11.20 -1.21 -18.92
CA THR A 5 -12.47 -0.55 -19.25
C THR A 5 -13.56 -0.81 -18.20
N GLY A 6 -13.19 -0.90 -16.91
CA GLY A 6 -14.11 -1.18 -15.81
C GLY A 6 -14.54 -2.64 -15.67
N THR A 7 -13.79 -3.56 -16.27
CA THR A 7 -14.15 -5.00 -16.24
C THR A 7 -13.17 -5.86 -15.46
N THR A 8 -11.95 -5.38 -15.23
CA THR A 8 -10.89 -6.21 -14.63
C THR A 8 -10.81 -6.06 -13.12
N LEU A 9 -10.70 -4.83 -12.62
CA LEU A 9 -10.55 -4.55 -11.19
C LEU A 9 -11.89 -4.12 -10.55
N ILE A 10 -12.69 -3.36 -11.30
CA ILE A 10 -14.01 -2.90 -10.87
C ILE A 10 -15.08 -3.79 -11.47
N LEU A 11 -15.67 -4.66 -10.67
CA LEU A 11 -16.72 -5.58 -11.09
C LEU A 11 -18.13 -5.02 -10.87
N ASN A 12 -18.35 -4.28 -9.78
CA ASN A 12 -19.62 -3.63 -9.52
C ASN A 12 -19.53 -2.16 -9.94
N LYS A 13 -20.26 -1.84 -10.97
CA LYS A 13 -20.29 -0.51 -11.58
C LYS A 13 -21.41 0.32 -10.98
N ASP A 14 -21.24 1.62 -10.94
CA ASP A 14 -22.34 2.53 -10.63
C ASP A 14 -23.26 2.64 -11.85
N SER A 15 -24.53 2.27 -11.69
CA SER A 15 -25.54 2.33 -12.74
C SER A 15 -26.63 3.35 -12.46
N ASN A 16 -26.65 3.96 -11.28
CA ASN A 16 -27.72 4.84 -10.84
C ASN A 16 -27.24 6.23 -10.35
N GLY A 17 -25.94 6.53 -10.53
CA GLY A 17 -25.36 7.81 -10.13
C GLY A 17 -25.16 7.99 -8.62
N ASN A 18 -25.46 6.99 -7.79
CA ASN A 18 -25.35 7.12 -6.35
C ASN A 18 -23.91 7.26 -5.88
N ALA A 19 -22.94 6.63 -6.57
CA ALA A 19 -21.53 6.76 -6.24
C ALA A 19 -21.03 8.20 -6.46
N ALA A 20 -21.54 8.88 -7.47
CA ALA A 20 -21.24 10.29 -7.72
C ALA A 20 -21.68 11.20 -6.56
N SER A 21 -22.78 10.88 -5.91
CA SER A 21 -23.28 11.61 -4.73
C SER A 21 -22.65 11.12 -3.41
N GLY A 22 -21.72 10.15 -3.45
CA GLY A 22 -21.00 9.66 -2.28
C GLY A 22 -21.56 8.39 -1.64
N SER A 23 -22.58 7.77 -2.23
CA SER A 23 -23.11 6.48 -1.76
C SER A 23 -22.54 5.32 -2.56
N PHE A 24 -21.59 4.59 -1.98
CA PHE A 24 -20.87 3.49 -2.63
C PHE A 24 -21.45 2.10 -2.32
N ALA A 25 -22.67 2.02 -1.83
CA ALA A 25 -23.30 0.74 -1.46
C ALA A 25 -23.41 -0.24 -2.64
N ASN A 26 -23.51 0.28 -3.87
CA ASN A 26 -23.74 -0.50 -5.09
C ASN A 26 -22.56 -0.53 -6.06
N ALA A 27 -21.45 0.13 -5.75
CA ALA A 27 -20.29 0.23 -6.62
C ALA A 27 -18.99 -0.17 -5.90
N ASP A 28 -18.06 -0.75 -6.64
CA ASP A 28 -16.68 -0.91 -6.18
C ASP A 28 -15.96 0.44 -6.27
N VAL A 29 -15.06 0.68 -5.33
CA VAL A 29 -14.35 1.97 -5.22
C VAL A 29 -12.85 1.74 -5.08
N ILE A 30 -12.08 2.53 -5.81
CA ILE A 30 -10.62 2.61 -5.67
C ILE A 30 -10.27 3.87 -4.87
N ARG A 31 -9.36 3.75 -3.93
CA ARG A 31 -8.76 4.90 -3.24
C ARG A 31 -7.24 4.77 -3.22
N PHE A 32 -6.57 5.78 -3.67
CA PHE A 32 -5.13 5.92 -3.46
C PHE A 32 -4.85 6.30 -2.01
N ILE A 33 -3.71 5.90 -1.51
CA ILE A 33 -3.29 6.18 -0.14
C ILE A 33 -2.12 7.15 -0.20
N SER A 34 -2.23 8.22 0.58
CA SER A 34 -1.16 9.19 0.77
C SER A 34 -1.00 9.48 2.26
N GLY A 35 0.09 9.03 2.84
CA GLY A 35 0.31 9.08 4.28
C GLY A 35 -0.75 8.26 5.04
N THR A 36 -1.48 8.89 5.97
CA THR A 36 -2.61 8.26 6.71
C THR A 36 -3.95 8.45 6.03
N SER A 37 -4.01 9.18 4.95
CA SER A 37 -5.27 9.62 4.35
C SER A 37 -5.59 8.81 3.10
N PHE A 38 -6.86 8.48 2.95
CA PHE A 38 -7.39 7.99 1.69
C PHE A 38 -7.69 9.17 0.76
N GLY A 39 -7.24 9.07 -0.49
CA GLY A 39 -7.63 9.97 -1.55
C GLY A 39 -9.13 9.91 -1.85
N GLN A 40 -9.57 10.76 -2.76
CA GLN A 40 -10.96 10.74 -3.21
C GLN A 40 -11.33 9.36 -3.75
N PRO A 41 -12.54 8.87 -3.46
CA PRO A 41 -13.05 7.64 -4.07
C PRO A 41 -13.16 7.77 -5.58
N ILE A 42 -12.66 6.76 -6.29
CA ILE A 42 -12.79 6.62 -7.74
C ILE A 42 -13.66 5.39 -8.00
N PHE A 43 -14.65 5.53 -8.85
CA PHE A 43 -15.60 4.48 -9.22
C PHE A 43 -15.80 4.47 -10.74
N TYR A 44 -16.36 3.40 -11.28
CA TYR A 44 -16.71 3.29 -12.71
C TYR A 44 -18.22 3.37 -12.88
N HIS A 45 -18.67 4.26 -13.76
CA HIS A 45 -20.08 4.36 -14.18
C HIS A 45 -20.29 3.55 -15.47
N ASP A 46 -21.37 2.80 -15.57
CA ASP A 46 -21.62 1.86 -16.68
C ASP A 46 -22.21 2.50 -17.94
N GLY A 47 -22.59 3.76 -17.89
CA GLY A 47 -23.16 4.47 -19.04
C GLY A 47 -24.67 4.66 -19.00
N THR A 48 -25.36 4.18 -17.96
CA THR A 48 -26.83 4.25 -17.91
C THR A 48 -27.38 5.66 -17.65
N ILE A 49 -26.69 6.44 -16.81
CA ILE A 49 -27.12 7.81 -16.42
C ILE A 49 -26.06 8.84 -16.79
N LEU A 50 -24.78 8.51 -16.55
CA LEU A 50 -23.61 9.29 -16.94
C LEU A 50 -22.90 8.55 -18.07
N ALA A 51 -22.02 9.22 -18.82
CA ALA A 51 -21.19 8.52 -19.80
C ALA A 51 -20.37 7.41 -19.13
N ALA A 52 -20.17 6.29 -19.82
CA ALA A 52 -19.36 5.19 -19.27
C ALA A 52 -17.92 5.65 -19.03
N GLY A 53 -17.36 5.36 -17.86
CA GLY A 53 -16.00 5.75 -17.52
C GLY A 53 -15.75 5.84 -16.02
N TYR A 54 -14.52 6.20 -15.65
CA TYR A 54 -14.13 6.44 -14.28
C TYR A 54 -14.49 7.86 -13.84
N TYR A 55 -14.92 7.98 -12.59
CA TYR A 55 -15.29 9.25 -11.96
C TYR A 55 -14.67 9.33 -10.57
N ALA A 56 -14.34 10.55 -10.14
CA ALA A 56 -14.08 10.82 -8.74
C ALA A 56 -15.38 11.24 -8.03
N GLN A 57 -15.43 11.05 -6.73
CA GLN A 57 -16.54 11.56 -5.90
C GLN A 57 -16.65 13.09 -6.05
N GLY A 58 -17.87 13.57 -6.18
CA GLY A 58 -18.14 14.99 -6.44
C GLY A 58 -18.64 15.27 -7.86
N GLY A 59 -18.63 14.27 -8.72
CA GLY A 59 -19.44 14.05 -9.93
C GLY A 59 -19.48 15.08 -11.05
N ASN A 60 -18.90 16.25 -10.88
CA ASN A 60 -18.97 17.33 -11.88
C ASN A 60 -17.82 17.30 -12.90
N VAL A 61 -16.99 16.31 -12.85
CA VAL A 61 -15.88 16.13 -13.79
C VAL A 61 -16.25 14.94 -14.64
N GLY A 62 -16.33 15.10 -15.94
CA GLY A 62 -16.58 14.00 -16.88
C GLY A 62 -15.68 12.81 -16.65
N PRO A 63 -15.87 11.70 -17.38
CA PRO A 63 -15.11 10.49 -17.11
C PRO A 63 -13.62 10.79 -17.08
N LEU A 64 -12.96 10.35 -16.01
CA LEU A 64 -11.51 10.40 -15.91
C LEU A 64 -10.95 9.52 -17.02
N ASP A 65 -10.14 10.04 -17.89
CA ASP A 65 -9.45 9.24 -18.88
C ASP A 65 -8.26 8.48 -18.23
N GLY A 66 -7.72 7.51 -18.96
CA GLY A 66 -6.58 6.74 -18.46
C GLY A 66 -5.32 7.58 -18.17
N SER A 67 -5.25 8.84 -18.68
CA SER A 67 -4.13 9.74 -18.40
C SER A 67 -4.26 10.44 -17.05
N THR A 68 -5.46 10.54 -16.51
CA THR A 68 -5.74 11.18 -15.21
C THR A 68 -5.67 10.22 -14.03
N ILE A 69 -5.77 8.90 -14.28
CA ILE A 69 -5.63 7.87 -13.25
C ILE A 69 -4.27 7.17 -13.44
N THR A 70 -3.23 7.77 -12.92
CA THR A 70 -1.89 7.20 -12.98
C THR A 70 -1.54 6.54 -11.65
N VAL A 71 -1.11 5.28 -11.72
CA VAL A 71 -0.50 4.57 -10.60
C VAL A 71 1.01 4.64 -10.76
N LEU A 72 1.67 5.31 -9.85
CA LEU A 72 3.13 5.39 -9.84
C LEU A 72 3.72 4.07 -9.31
N PRO A 73 4.93 3.69 -9.75
CA PRO A 73 5.65 2.57 -9.17
C PRO A 73 5.74 2.73 -7.63
N GLY A 74 5.44 1.66 -6.89
CA GLY A 74 5.41 1.70 -5.42
C GLY A 74 4.16 2.35 -4.80
N GLN A 75 3.35 3.05 -5.56
CA GLN A 75 2.14 3.68 -5.03
C GLN A 75 1.10 2.63 -4.62
N GLY A 76 0.68 2.67 -3.35
CA GLY A 76 -0.39 1.83 -2.84
C GLY A 76 -1.78 2.38 -3.15
N PHE A 77 -2.71 1.49 -3.41
CA PHE A 77 -4.15 1.81 -3.47
C PHE A 77 -4.97 0.68 -2.85
N MET A 78 -6.18 0.99 -2.46
CA MET A 78 -7.13 0.01 -1.96
C MET A 78 -8.36 -0.06 -2.87
N VAL A 79 -8.86 -1.29 -3.05
CA VAL A 79 -10.14 -1.54 -3.72
C VAL A 79 -11.15 -1.93 -2.66
N PHE A 80 -12.17 -1.12 -2.50
CA PHE A 80 -13.31 -1.39 -1.63
C PHE A 80 -14.39 -2.04 -2.49
N ARG A 81 -14.67 -3.30 -2.21
CA ARG A 81 -15.70 -4.04 -2.92
C ARG A 81 -17.08 -3.71 -2.35
N LYS A 82 -18.07 -3.67 -3.22
CA LYS A 82 -19.49 -3.61 -2.82
C LYS A 82 -19.80 -4.67 -1.77
N SER A 83 -20.57 -4.30 -0.75
CA SER A 83 -21.02 -5.24 0.28
C SER A 83 -21.73 -6.45 -0.32
N GLY A 84 -21.44 -7.64 0.18
CA GLY A 84 -22.02 -8.90 -0.33
C GLY A 84 -21.41 -9.42 -1.64
N SER A 85 -20.38 -8.75 -2.19
CA SER A 85 -19.68 -9.26 -3.37
C SER A 85 -18.83 -10.47 -3.02
N SER A 86 -18.82 -11.47 -3.91
CA SER A 86 -17.93 -12.62 -3.80
C SER A 86 -16.46 -12.23 -3.93
N ALA A 87 -15.58 -12.99 -3.32
CA ALA A 87 -14.14 -12.87 -3.55
C ALA A 87 -13.81 -13.03 -5.04
N THR A 88 -12.85 -12.27 -5.50
CA THR A 88 -12.41 -12.27 -6.90
C THR A 88 -10.89 -12.29 -6.96
N THR A 89 -10.37 -13.00 -7.94
CA THR A 89 -8.96 -12.98 -8.30
C THR A 89 -8.75 -11.99 -9.44
N VAL A 90 -7.85 -11.04 -9.24
CA VAL A 90 -7.43 -10.11 -10.29
C VAL A 90 -6.06 -10.51 -10.78
N LEU A 91 -5.94 -10.75 -12.09
CA LEU A 91 -4.66 -10.99 -12.73
C LEU A 91 -4.12 -9.66 -13.26
N VAL A 92 -2.99 -9.23 -12.74
CA VAL A 92 -2.28 -8.04 -13.22
C VAL A 92 -1.07 -8.49 -14.01
N ASN A 93 -1.03 -8.17 -15.29
CA ASN A 93 0.10 -8.41 -16.18
C ASN A 93 0.88 -7.11 -16.39
N GLY A 94 2.19 -7.17 -16.37
CA GLY A 94 3.06 -6.02 -16.58
C GLY A 94 4.51 -6.45 -16.82
N GLN A 95 5.36 -5.48 -17.09
CA GLN A 95 6.80 -5.73 -17.17
C GLN A 95 7.39 -5.80 -15.76
N VAL A 96 8.29 -6.75 -15.58
CA VAL A 96 9.06 -6.87 -14.34
C VAL A 96 10.01 -5.67 -14.23
N GLN A 97 10.00 -5.01 -13.07
CA GLN A 97 10.98 -3.97 -12.77
C GLN A 97 12.37 -4.60 -12.66
N VAL A 98 13.25 -4.27 -13.61
CA VAL A 98 14.63 -4.80 -13.67
C VAL A 98 15.68 -3.78 -13.20
N SER A 99 15.27 -2.55 -12.92
CA SER A 99 16.15 -1.50 -12.41
C SER A 99 15.86 -1.21 -10.93
N ARG A 100 16.86 -0.67 -10.23
CA ARG A 100 16.68 -0.22 -8.85
C ARG A 100 15.61 0.86 -8.78
N LEU A 101 14.66 0.69 -7.89
CA LEU A 101 13.67 1.71 -7.56
C LEU A 101 14.13 2.48 -6.33
N THR A 102 13.86 3.77 -6.29
CA THR A 102 14.07 4.60 -5.11
C THR A 102 12.74 5.17 -4.66
N GLU A 103 12.34 4.82 -3.45
CA GLU A 103 11.15 5.35 -2.81
C GLU A 103 11.50 6.36 -1.72
N TYR A 104 10.73 7.42 -1.63
CA TYR A 104 10.87 8.43 -0.57
C TYR A 104 9.79 8.21 0.48
N LEU A 105 10.18 7.65 1.61
CA LEU A 105 9.30 7.44 2.75
C LEU A 105 9.38 8.68 3.65
N LYS A 106 8.29 9.43 3.72
CA LYS A 106 8.18 10.60 4.59
C LYS A 106 8.07 10.18 6.04
N VAL A 107 8.44 11.06 6.95
CA VAL A 107 8.14 10.87 8.38
C VAL A 107 6.64 10.67 8.58
N GLY A 108 6.28 9.70 9.41
CA GLY A 108 4.91 9.23 9.59
C GLY A 108 4.56 8.06 8.66
N PRO A 109 3.30 7.81 8.40
CA PRO A 109 2.84 6.64 7.66
C PRO A 109 2.99 6.82 6.15
N ASN A 110 3.40 5.73 5.49
CA ASN A 110 3.52 5.60 4.04
C ASN A 110 2.93 4.26 3.64
N VAL A 111 2.11 4.21 2.62
CA VAL A 111 1.60 2.94 2.09
C VAL A 111 2.28 2.64 0.77
N ILE A 112 2.97 1.51 0.74
CA ILE A 112 3.78 1.08 -0.39
C ILE A 112 3.33 -0.32 -0.81
N GLY A 113 3.13 -0.52 -2.11
CA GLY A 113 3.05 -1.84 -2.71
C GLY A 113 4.44 -2.47 -2.76
N SER A 114 4.53 -3.81 -2.63
CA SER A 114 5.82 -4.45 -2.83
C SER A 114 6.31 -4.24 -4.28
N PRO A 115 7.48 -3.65 -4.47
CA PRO A 115 8.02 -3.38 -5.81
C PRO A 115 8.72 -4.59 -6.42
N PHE A 116 8.91 -5.64 -5.63
CA PHE A 116 9.64 -6.82 -6.07
C PHE A 116 8.78 -7.71 -6.96
N ALA A 117 9.39 -8.30 -7.98
CA ALA A 117 8.73 -9.26 -8.87
C ALA A 117 8.48 -10.62 -8.19
N GLY A 118 9.28 -10.94 -7.17
CA GLY A 118 9.14 -12.10 -6.29
C GLY A 118 9.08 -11.69 -4.83
N ALA A 119 8.82 -12.63 -3.95
CA ALA A 119 8.94 -12.38 -2.52
C ALA A 119 10.41 -12.12 -2.16
N ALA A 120 10.68 -11.01 -1.50
CA ALA A 120 12.02 -10.66 -1.02
C ALA A 120 12.02 -10.58 0.51
N PRO A 121 13.01 -11.18 1.20
CA PRO A 121 13.14 -11.03 2.64
C PRO A 121 13.42 -9.56 3.00
N ILE A 122 12.81 -9.08 4.08
CA ILE A 122 13.05 -7.70 4.54
C ILE A 122 14.52 -7.46 4.88
N GLY A 123 15.21 -8.47 5.39
CA GLY A 123 16.63 -8.42 5.70
C GLY A 123 17.53 -8.15 4.49
N SER A 124 17.08 -8.45 3.27
CA SER A 124 17.80 -8.18 2.02
C SER A 124 17.22 -6.97 1.25
N SER A 125 16.24 -6.29 1.79
CA SER A 125 15.53 -5.21 1.08
C SER A 125 16.30 -3.88 0.97
N ASN A 126 17.44 -3.76 1.63
CA ASN A 126 18.23 -2.54 1.76
C ASN A 126 17.49 -1.38 2.48
N LEU A 127 16.40 -1.69 3.17
CA LEU A 127 15.57 -0.70 3.86
C LEU A 127 16.34 -0.10 5.07
N LYS A 128 16.99 -0.94 5.85
CA LYS A 128 17.75 -0.53 7.01
C LYS A 128 18.92 0.40 6.61
N GLU A 129 19.68 0.06 5.59
CA GLU A 129 20.81 0.82 5.05
C GLU A 129 20.39 2.15 4.43
N SER A 130 19.12 2.28 4.10
CA SER A 130 18.52 3.48 3.52
C SER A 130 18.14 4.55 4.55
N GLY A 131 18.39 4.31 5.84
CA GLY A 131 18.13 5.28 6.91
C GLY A 131 16.91 4.93 7.79
N TRP A 132 16.53 3.65 7.83
CA TRP A 132 15.50 3.18 8.75
C TRP A 132 15.88 3.43 10.21
N VAL A 133 14.98 3.97 11.01
CA VAL A 133 15.21 4.20 12.44
C VAL A 133 14.99 2.88 13.19
N SER A 134 16.09 2.35 13.72
CA SER A 134 16.10 1.09 14.48
C SER A 134 15.74 1.33 15.93
N ASP A 135 15.15 0.31 16.55
CA ASP A 135 15.03 0.23 18.01
C ASP A 135 16.42 0.03 18.64
N SER A 136 16.78 0.89 19.56
CA SER A 136 18.08 0.87 20.26
C SER A 136 17.96 0.67 21.78
N ASP A 137 16.73 0.71 22.32
CA ASP A 137 16.48 0.62 23.75
C ASP A 137 15.50 -0.50 24.14
N GLY A 138 15.06 -1.30 23.17
CA GLY A 138 14.13 -2.40 23.38
C GLY A 138 12.67 -1.95 23.55
N SER A 139 12.37 -0.66 23.40
CA SER A 139 11.01 -0.14 23.59
C SER A 139 10.02 -0.69 22.54
N ALA A 140 10.47 -0.91 21.31
CA ALA A 140 9.64 -1.46 20.25
C ALA A 140 9.20 -2.90 20.53
N ALA A 141 10.07 -3.71 21.11
CA ALA A 141 9.72 -5.06 21.56
C ALA A 141 8.67 -5.06 22.70
N ALA A 142 8.63 -3.99 23.50
CA ALA A 142 7.61 -3.77 24.51
C ALA A 142 6.32 -3.11 23.96
N GLY A 143 6.26 -2.85 22.65
CA GLY A 143 5.11 -2.24 21.98
C GLY A 143 5.13 -0.71 21.90
N ASP A 144 6.19 -0.06 22.36
CA ASP A 144 6.38 1.39 22.21
C ASP A 144 7.23 1.68 20.97
N PHE A 145 6.56 2.11 19.90
CA PHE A 145 7.19 2.45 18.62
C PHE A 145 7.48 3.95 18.44
N SER A 146 7.47 4.72 19.53
CA SER A 146 7.72 6.17 19.46
C SER A 146 9.14 6.52 18.97
N LYS A 147 10.10 5.59 19.17
CA LYS A 147 11.53 5.78 18.85
C LYS A 147 12.02 4.91 17.68
N ALA A 148 11.21 3.98 17.19
CA ALA A 148 11.60 3.07 16.12
C ALA A 148 10.60 3.12 14.98
N SER A 149 11.08 3.03 13.75
CA SER A 149 10.22 2.85 12.57
C SER A 149 9.69 1.41 12.55
N LEU A 150 8.47 1.27 12.04
CA LEU A 150 7.83 -0.04 11.90
C LEU A 150 7.12 -0.20 10.57
N LEU A 151 6.91 -1.44 10.16
CA LEU A 151 6.06 -1.77 9.03
C LEU A 151 5.02 -2.83 9.43
N ARG A 152 3.89 -2.84 8.72
CA ARG A 152 2.84 -3.85 8.84
C ARG A 152 2.32 -4.24 7.46
N LEU A 153 2.02 -5.50 7.28
CA LEU A 153 1.28 -5.97 6.12
C LEU A 153 -0.18 -5.46 6.20
N ILE A 154 -0.72 -5.00 5.08
CA ILE A 154 -2.14 -4.65 4.97
C ILE A 154 -2.90 -5.88 4.43
N THR A 155 -3.93 -6.32 5.15
CA THR A 155 -4.79 -7.42 4.73
C THR A 155 -6.25 -7.00 4.86
N GLY A 156 -6.89 -6.72 3.74
CA GLY A 156 -8.24 -6.15 3.72
C GLY A 156 -8.26 -4.80 4.45
N THR A 157 -9.06 -4.69 5.51
CA THR A 157 -9.17 -3.49 6.35
C THR A 157 -8.30 -3.57 7.61
N SER A 158 -7.50 -4.62 7.77
CA SER A 158 -6.71 -4.89 8.97
C SER A 158 -5.22 -4.74 8.71
N PHE A 159 -4.49 -4.41 9.76
CA PHE A 159 -3.03 -4.39 9.77
C PHE A 159 -2.51 -5.66 10.46
N GLY A 160 -1.54 -6.29 9.83
CA GLY A 160 -0.79 -7.39 10.43
C GLY A 160 0.07 -6.96 11.62
N PRO A 161 0.79 -7.89 12.24
CA PRO A 161 1.73 -7.59 13.32
C PRO A 161 2.77 -6.55 12.88
N SER A 162 3.26 -5.77 13.84
CA SER A 162 4.36 -4.85 13.61
C SER A 162 5.65 -5.60 13.37
N VAL A 163 6.45 -5.13 12.42
CA VAL A 163 7.82 -5.57 12.18
C VAL A 163 8.72 -4.35 12.30
N PHE A 164 9.79 -4.46 13.07
CA PHE A 164 10.75 -3.39 13.33
C PHE A 164 12.18 -3.93 13.28
N HIS A 165 13.17 -3.04 13.17
CA HIS A 165 14.57 -3.41 13.21
C HIS A 165 15.19 -3.02 14.56
N HIS A 166 15.89 -3.95 15.22
CA HIS A 166 16.71 -3.69 16.41
C HIS A 166 18.18 -3.57 16.01
N ASP A 167 18.89 -2.60 16.57
CA ASP A 167 20.28 -2.30 16.18
C ASP A 167 21.35 -3.17 16.86
N GLY A 168 20.94 -4.01 17.81
CA GLY A 168 21.84 -4.88 18.54
C GLY A 168 22.48 -4.26 19.80
N SER A 169 22.05 -3.07 20.21
CA SER A 169 22.65 -2.32 21.33
C SER A 169 22.27 -2.86 22.72
N ILE A 170 21.17 -3.58 22.82
CA ILE A 170 20.69 -4.16 24.09
C ILE A 170 20.36 -5.64 23.86
N LEU A 171 20.73 -6.54 24.67
CA LEU A 171 20.37 -7.96 24.83
C LEU A 171 19.86 -8.79 23.63
N GLN A 172 19.59 -8.18 22.48
CA GLN A 172 19.13 -8.84 21.26
C GLN A 172 20.12 -8.59 20.11
N PRO A 173 20.38 -9.58 19.24
CA PRO A 173 21.16 -9.38 18.03
C PRO A 173 20.53 -8.31 17.12
N ALA A 174 21.36 -7.60 16.34
CA ALA A 174 20.85 -6.73 15.30
C ALA A 174 20.03 -7.52 14.27
N GLY A 175 18.86 -7.01 13.90
CA GLY A 175 17.99 -7.70 12.95
C GLY A 175 16.55 -7.19 12.97
N TRP A 176 15.74 -7.80 12.13
CA TRP A 176 14.31 -7.52 12.06
C TRP A 176 13.55 -8.43 13.03
N TYR A 177 12.61 -7.88 13.73
CA TYR A 177 11.82 -8.55 14.75
C TYR A 177 10.32 -8.34 14.52
N ASP A 178 9.53 -9.31 14.91
CA ASP A 178 8.07 -9.14 15.02
C ASP A 178 7.67 -8.48 16.35
N ALA A 179 6.38 -8.18 16.51
CA ALA A 179 5.84 -7.56 17.71
C ALA A 179 5.97 -8.42 18.99
N ASN A 180 6.33 -9.70 18.87
CA ASN A 180 6.58 -10.60 20.00
C ASN A 180 8.07 -10.68 20.36
N GLY A 181 8.92 -9.90 19.71
CA GLY A 181 10.36 -9.92 19.90
C GLY A 181 11.06 -11.14 19.29
N VAL A 182 10.42 -11.80 18.31
CA VAL A 182 11.02 -12.92 17.60
C VAL A 182 11.76 -12.42 16.36
N LEU A 183 13.01 -12.86 16.20
CA LEU A 183 13.84 -12.52 15.02
C LEU A 183 13.16 -13.01 13.72
N ASN A 184 12.96 -12.11 12.78
CA ASN A 184 12.19 -12.34 11.56
C ASN A 184 12.82 -11.63 10.34
N ASN A 185 14.12 -11.87 10.10
CA ASN A 185 14.82 -11.30 8.94
C ASN A 185 14.24 -11.75 7.59
N ASP A 186 13.53 -12.89 7.60
CA ASP A 186 12.89 -13.48 6.42
C ASP A 186 11.46 -12.99 6.20
N PHE A 187 10.98 -11.99 6.98
CA PHE A 187 9.66 -11.40 6.75
C PHE A 187 9.50 -11.02 5.27
N PRO A 188 8.50 -11.60 4.55
CA PRO A 188 8.46 -11.48 3.10
C PRO A 188 7.79 -10.18 2.67
N LEU A 189 8.46 -9.43 1.80
CA LEU A 189 7.87 -8.37 0.99
C LEU A 189 7.35 -9.02 -0.31
N GLN A 190 6.07 -9.34 -0.34
CA GLN A 190 5.45 -10.14 -1.42
C GLN A 190 4.88 -9.25 -2.52
N PRO A 191 5.00 -9.66 -3.80
CA PRO A 191 4.31 -9.00 -4.92
C PRO A 191 2.80 -8.93 -4.69
N GLY A 192 2.18 -7.84 -5.13
CA GLY A 192 0.74 -7.64 -5.01
C GLY A 192 0.23 -7.45 -3.58
N ARG A 193 1.13 -7.33 -2.60
CA ARG A 193 0.79 -6.96 -1.22
C ARG A 193 1.13 -5.50 -0.96
N ALA A 194 0.34 -4.87 -0.12
CA ALA A 194 0.59 -3.51 0.36
C ALA A 194 1.05 -3.55 1.82
N TYR A 195 1.97 -2.67 2.14
CA TYR A 195 2.52 -2.50 3.48
C TYR A 195 2.37 -1.06 3.91
N ILE A 196 2.09 -0.83 5.18
CA ILE A 196 2.19 0.49 5.78
C ILE A 196 3.51 0.59 6.54
N PHE A 197 4.28 1.62 6.21
CA PHE A 197 5.55 1.97 6.85
C PHE A 197 5.34 3.19 7.71
N PHE A 198 5.62 3.11 8.98
CA PHE A 198 5.62 4.25 9.89
C PHE A 198 7.06 4.68 10.12
N ILE A 199 7.44 5.79 9.54
CA ILE A 199 8.79 6.32 9.64
C ILE A 199 8.87 7.28 10.82
N THR A 200 9.70 6.93 11.80
CA THR A 200 9.93 7.74 13.00
C THR A 200 10.87 8.91 12.71
N PRO A 201 10.61 10.11 13.27
CA PRO A 201 11.54 11.24 13.16
C PRO A 201 12.97 10.87 13.60
N PRO A 202 14.01 11.64 13.20
CA PRO A 202 13.87 12.95 12.58
C PRO A 202 13.88 12.96 11.06
N ASN A 203 14.24 11.87 10.37
CA ASN A 203 14.54 11.90 8.96
C ASN A 203 13.57 11.04 8.14
N ALA A 204 13.22 11.52 6.95
CA ALA A 204 12.64 10.72 5.91
C ALA A 204 13.65 9.66 5.41
N VAL A 205 13.16 8.53 4.94
CA VAL A 205 13.98 7.43 4.42
C VAL A 205 13.98 7.48 2.90
N ARG A 206 15.16 7.46 2.31
CA ARG A 206 15.33 7.28 0.87
C ARG A 206 15.63 5.81 0.60
N TRP A 207 14.60 5.02 0.48
CA TRP A 207 14.74 3.60 0.28
C TRP A 207 15.22 3.27 -1.13
N ARG A 208 16.44 2.81 -1.25
CA ARG A 208 17.04 2.28 -2.48
C ARG A 208 16.88 0.77 -2.47
N GLN A 209 15.90 0.28 -3.16
CA GLN A 209 15.59 -1.14 -3.16
C GLN A 209 16.72 -1.94 -3.79
N ALA A 210 17.08 -3.05 -3.15
CA ALA A 210 17.94 -4.03 -3.79
C ALA A 210 17.20 -4.67 -4.97
N VAL A 211 17.91 -4.91 -6.07
CA VAL A 211 17.40 -5.77 -7.14
C VAL A 211 17.54 -7.20 -6.64
N PRO A 212 16.46 -8.01 -6.62
CA PRO A 212 16.54 -9.41 -6.22
C PRO A 212 17.44 -10.23 -7.11
#